data_746b9ae23f91c4282e14382bff92e4f9
#
_entry.id   746b9ae23f91c4282e14382bff92e4f9
#
_cell.length_a   1.000
_cell.length_b   1.000
_cell.length_c   1.000
_cell.angle_alpha   90.00
_cell.angle_beta   90.00
_cell.angle_gamma   90.00
#
_symmetry.space_group_name_H-M   'P 1'
#
loop_
_entity.id
_entity.type
_entity.pdbx_description
1 polymer ?
#
loop_
_entity_poly.entity_id
_entity_poly.type
_entity_poly.pdbx_seq_one_letter_code
_entity_poly.pdbx_strand_id
1 'polypeptide(L)'
;MVQLARREPLKELALVREALNLSPSFEFKYHKTTKAQNEVFFRSVGPLAFRVRAAVVDKSQLPVAMMKWRGQDFIVEWTTRLILRASELDIADDVLILDGAVPSLLRALRIRLSEECRARQRKRPFAKFVGADSDREDGLQLADMIVGAVRQHVIEGHSRHFNTFAHKVADLWNAP
;
A
#
# COMPACT_ATOMS: atom_id res chain seq x y z
N MET A 1 -0.14 0.06 -2.73
CA MET A 1 1.32 0.34 -2.63
C MET A 1 1.52 1.84 -2.56
N VAL A 2 2.24 2.31 -1.55
CA VAL A 2 2.67 3.70 -1.41
C VAL A 2 4.17 3.74 -1.62
N GLN A 3 4.63 4.61 -2.51
CA GLN A 3 6.04 4.81 -2.84
C GLN A 3 6.49 6.13 -2.23
N LEU A 4 7.52 6.07 -1.39
CA LEU A 4 8.16 7.19 -0.73
C LEU A 4 9.59 7.35 -1.26
N ALA A 5 10.09 8.58 -1.31
CA ALA A 5 11.45 8.85 -1.75
C ALA A 5 12.50 8.34 -0.75
N ARG A 6 12.16 8.19 0.52
CA ARG A 6 13.07 7.79 1.61
C ARG A 6 12.36 6.86 2.59
N ARG A 7 13.13 5.98 3.21
CA ARG A 7 12.73 5.17 4.35
C ARG A 7 13.20 5.83 5.65
N GLU A 8 12.53 6.88 6.04
CA GLU A 8 12.79 7.61 7.29
C GLU A 8 11.48 7.77 8.05
N PRO A 9 11.50 7.95 9.37
CA PRO A 9 10.31 8.32 10.12
C PRO A 9 9.65 9.57 9.52
N LEU A 10 8.35 9.52 9.32
CA LEU A 10 7.59 10.62 8.71
C LEU A 10 7.30 11.67 9.77
N LYS A 11 7.94 12.84 9.65
CA LYS A 11 7.71 13.98 10.55
C LYS A 11 6.23 14.36 10.62
N GLU A 12 5.51 14.22 9.52
CA GLU A 12 4.08 14.47 9.40
C GLU A 12 3.27 13.59 10.36
N LEU A 13 3.61 12.32 10.52
CA LEU A 13 2.94 11.43 11.46
C LEU A 13 3.24 11.80 12.92
N ALA A 14 4.45 12.22 13.22
CA ALA A 14 4.79 12.74 14.54
C ALA A 14 3.96 13.98 14.89
N LEU A 15 3.85 14.93 13.96
CA LEU A 15 3.02 16.13 14.11
C LEU A 15 1.53 15.80 14.29
N VAL A 16 1.02 14.78 13.59
CA VAL A 16 -0.38 14.33 13.78
C VAL A 16 -0.58 13.75 15.19
N ARG A 17 0.36 12.94 15.67
CA ARG A 17 0.29 12.39 17.04
C ARG A 17 0.26 13.51 18.07
N GLU A 18 1.13 14.51 17.93
CA GLU A 18 1.18 15.67 18.80
C GLU A 18 -0.13 16.50 18.75
N ALA A 19 -0.57 16.86 17.55
CA ALA A 19 -1.80 17.66 17.36
C ALA A 19 -3.07 16.99 17.91
N LEU A 20 -3.08 15.66 17.98
CA LEU A 20 -4.20 14.87 18.50
C LEU A 20 -4.00 14.40 19.95
N ASN A 21 -2.93 14.83 20.63
CA ASN A 21 -2.57 14.37 21.97
C ASN A 21 -2.47 12.83 22.09
N LEU A 22 -1.94 12.17 21.05
CA LEU A 22 -1.77 10.73 21.02
C LEU A 22 -0.38 10.33 21.52
N SER A 23 -0.23 9.09 21.98
CA SER A 23 1.08 8.53 22.31
C SER A 23 2.03 8.64 21.12
N PRO A 24 3.34 8.91 21.33
CA PRO A 24 4.34 8.83 20.25
C PRO A 24 4.37 7.47 19.55
N SER A 25 3.97 6.40 20.23
CA SER A 25 3.85 5.04 19.70
C SER A 25 2.46 4.71 19.12
N PHE A 26 1.56 5.70 19.01
CA PHE A 26 0.23 5.45 18.44
C PHE A 26 0.33 5.01 16.99
N GLU A 27 -0.25 3.85 16.69
CA GLU A 27 -0.28 3.26 15.37
C GLU A 27 -1.54 3.72 14.61
N PHE A 28 -1.35 4.39 13.47
CA PHE A 28 -2.45 4.78 12.61
C PHE A 28 -2.95 3.58 11.80
N LYS A 29 -4.21 3.20 12.03
CA LYS A 29 -4.95 2.21 11.23
C LYS A 29 -6.31 2.79 10.87
N TYR A 30 -6.65 2.80 9.58
CA TYR A 30 -7.83 3.49 9.07
C TYR A 30 -9.12 3.06 9.80
N HIS A 31 -9.27 1.77 10.07
CA HIS A 31 -10.46 1.22 10.73
C HIS A 31 -10.49 1.44 12.25
N LYS A 32 -9.36 1.86 12.87
CA LYS A 32 -9.25 2.15 14.31
C LYS A 32 -9.30 3.65 14.62
N THR A 33 -9.10 4.49 13.63
CA THR A 33 -9.11 5.95 13.78
C THR A 33 -10.52 6.52 13.61
N THR A 34 -10.83 7.56 14.37
CA THR A 34 -12.10 8.30 14.25
C THR A 34 -12.11 9.17 13.00
N LYS A 35 -13.28 9.63 12.58
CA LYS A 35 -13.41 10.58 11.46
C LYS A 35 -12.57 11.85 11.64
N ALA A 36 -12.56 12.41 12.86
CA ALA A 36 -11.77 13.60 13.18
C ALA A 36 -10.26 13.34 13.07
N GLN A 37 -9.81 12.19 13.58
CA GLN A 37 -8.40 11.78 13.47
C GLN A 37 -8.00 11.58 12.01
N ASN A 38 -8.84 10.94 11.20
CA ASN A 38 -8.62 10.78 9.76
C ASN A 38 -8.49 12.13 9.05
N GLU A 39 -9.33 13.11 9.38
CA GLU A 39 -9.22 14.45 8.79
C GLU A 39 -7.90 15.14 9.10
N VAL A 40 -7.47 15.10 10.36
CA VAL A 40 -6.18 15.67 10.76
C VAL A 40 -5.05 14.93 10.05
N PHE A 41 -5.09 13.59 10.02
CA PHE A 41 -4.10 12.76 9.33
C PHE A 41 -3.95 13.16 7.86
N PHE A 42 -5.03 13.10 7.08
CA PHE A 42 -4.97 13.36 5.64
C PHE A 42 -4.59 14.81 5.31
N ARG A 43 -4.98 15.77 6.12
CA ARG A 43 -4.53 17.16 5.99
C ARG A 43 -3.01 17.29 6.20
N SER A 44 -2.48 16.61 7.21
CA SER A 44 -1.06 16.69 7.55
C SER A 44 -0.15 15.96 6.55
N VAL A 45 -0.59 14.82 6.00
CA VAL A 45 0.18 14.08 5.00
C VAL A 45 -0.03 14.60 3.57
N GLY A 46 -1.00 15.50 3.36
CA GLY A 46 -1.26 16.10 2.06
C GLY A 46 -0.03 16.70 1.36
N PRO A 47 0.82 17.48 2.06
CA PRO A 47 2.06 18.03 1.49
C PRO A 47 3.17 17.00 1.25
N LEU A 48 3.12 15.83 1.91
CA LEU A 48 4.17 14.80 1.79
C LEU A 48 4.29 14.30 0.34
N ALA A 49 5.52 14.18 -0.15
CA ALA A 49 5.79 13.64 -1.47
C ALA A 49 5.70 12.11 -1.46
N PHE A 50 4.68 11.54 -2.08
CA PHE A 50 4.51 10.11 -2.29
C PHE A 50 3.70 9.83 -3.55
N ARG A 51 3.75 8.61 -4.04
CA ARG A 51 2.92 8.11 -5.15
C ARG A 51 2.13 6.89 -4.71
N VAL A 52 0.92 6.77 -5.21
CA VAL A 52 0.02 5.66 -4.87
C VAL A 52 -0.25 4.81 -6.10
N ARG A 53 -0.16 3.49 -5.94
CA ARG A 53 -0.75 2.51 -6.85
C ARG A 53 -1.62 1.59 -6.04
N ALA A 54 -2.87 1.43 -6.42
CA ALA A 54 -3.84 0.61 -5.72
C ALA A 54 -4.59 -0.31 -6.69
N ALA A 55 -4.91 -1.52 -6.20
CA ALA A 55 -5.84 -2.42 -6.85
C ALA A 55 -7.02 -2.66 -5.91
N VAL A 56 -8.21 -2.51 -6.44
CA VAL A 56 -9.46 -2.91 -5.77
C VAL A 56 -9.99 -4.13 -6.49
N VAL A 57 -10.13 -5.23 -5.74
CA VAL A 57 -10.52 -6.52 -6.31
C VAL A 57 -11.91 -6.87 -5.82
N ASP A 58 -12.87 -6.99 -6.74
CA ASP A 58 -14.18 -7.54 -6.44
C ASP A 58 -14.10 -9.07 -6.44
N LYS A 59 -14.11 -9.64 -5.24
CA LYS A 59 -14.03 -11.10 -5.10
C LYS A 59 -15.22 -11.85 -5.70
N SER A 60 -16.37 -11.18 -5.87
CA SER A 60 -17.57 -11.80 -6.48
C SER A 60 -17.41 -12.02 -7.99
N GLN A 61 -16.51 -11.27 -8.63
CA GLN A 61 -16.23 -11.35 -10.06
C GLN A 61 -15.04 -12.26 -10.39
N LEU A 62 -14.41 -12.86 -9.39
CA LEU A 62 -13.25 -13.71 -9.61
C LEU A 62 -13.65 -15.06 -10.22
N PRO A 63 -12.79 -15.62 -11.11
CA PRO A 63 -12.96 -16.99 -11.59
C PRO A 63 -13.02 -17.99 -10.43
N VAL A 64 -13.85 -19.03 -10.57
CA VAL A 64 -14.05 -20.06 -9.53
C VAL A 64 -12.74 -20.67 -9.04
N ALA A 65 -11.74 -20.81 -9.93
CA ALA A 65 -10.42 -21.31 -9.58
C ALA A 65 -9.71 -20.39 -8.56
N MET A 66 -9.90 -19.08 -8.63
CA MET A 66 -9.30 -18.11 -7.71
C MET A 66 -10.07 -17.99 -6.39
N MET A 67 -11.34 -18.35 -6.35
CA MET A 67 -12.12 -18.36 -5.10
C MET A 67 -11.60 -19.37 -4.06
N LYS A 68 -10.86 -20.39 -4.52
CA LYS A 68 -10.22 -21.40 -3.67
C LYS A 68 -8.84 -21.00 -3.15
N TRP A 69 -8.33 -19.87 -3.57
CA TRP A 69 -7.01 -19.44 -3.15
C TRP A 69 -6.98 -19.10 -1.66
N ARG A 70 -5.90 -19.52 -1.00
CA ARG A 70 -5.62 -19.11 0.37
C ARG A 70 -5.24 -17.64 0.40
N GLY A 71 -5.38 -17.00 1.56
CA GLY A 71 -5.08 -15.58 1.70
C GLY A 71 -3.69 -15.17 1.20
N GLN A 72 -2.67 -16.02 1.41
CA GLN A 72 -1.32 -15.79 0.92
C GLN A 72 -1.24 -15.79 -0.61
N ASP A 73 -1.85 -16.77 -1.28
CA ASP A 73 -1.81 -16.87 -2.75
C ASP A 73 -2.50 -15.67 -3.40
N PHE A 74 -3.61 -15.24 -2.80
CA PHE A 74 -4.33 -14.04 -3.22
C PHE A 74 -3.46 -12.79 -3.11
N ILE A 75 -2.78 -12.59 -1.97
CA ILE A 75 -1.89 -11.45 -1.75
C ILE A 75 -0.73 -11.48 -2.76
N VAL A 76 -0.09 -12.62 -2.95
CA VAL A 76 1.03 -12.78 -3.90
C VAL A 76 0.61 -12.42 -5.31
N GLU A 77 -0.49 -12.97 -5.79
CA GLU A 77 -0.96 -12.74 -7.16
C GLU A 77 -1.32 -11.26 -7.40
N TRP A 78 -2.17 -10.68 -6.55
CA TRP A 78 -2.63 -9.31 -6.76
C TRP A 78 -1.54 -8.27 -6.52
N THR A 79 -0.63 -8.51 -5.57
CA THR A 79 0.55 -7.68 -5.40
C THR A 79 1.47 -7.76 -6.62
N THR A 80 1.69 -8.97 -7.16
CA THR A 80 2.48 -9.16 -8.39
C THR A 80 1.86 -8.40 -9.56
N ARG A 81 0.57 -8.56 -9.79
CA ARG A 81 -0.13 -7.85 -10.89
C ARG A 81 -0.05 -6.34 -10.74
N LEU A 82 -0.25 -5.81 -9.52
CA LEU A 82 -0.14 -4.38 -9.26
C LEU A 82 1.27 -3.86 -9.53
N ILE A 83 2.29 -4.58 -9.09
CA ILE A 83 3.70 -4.22 -9.30
C ILE A 83 4.04 -4.20 -10.80
N LEU A 84 3.58 -5.19 -11.55
CA LEU A 84 3.85 -5.30 -12.99
C LEU A 84 3.18 -4.22 -13.84
N ARG A 85 2.22 -3.48 -13.30
CA ARG A 85 1.62 -2.30 -13.92
C ARG A 85 2.51 -1.05 -13.81
N ALA A 86 3.44 -1.02 -12.86
CA ALA A 86 4.41 0.06 -12.76
C ALA A 86 5.47 -0.05 -13.87
N SER A 87 5.98 1.10 -14.34
CA SER A 87 7.15 1.13 -15.21
C SER A 87 8.38 0.53 -14.50
N GLU A 88 9.26 -0.12 -15.25
CA GLU A 88 10.52 -0.65 -14.70
C GLU A 88 11.36 0.46 -14.05
N LEU A 89 11.45 1.61 -14.71
CA LEU A 89 12.24 2.75 -14.24
C LEU A 89 11.68 3.36 -12.94
N ASP A 90 10.38 3.17 -12.69
CA ASP A 90 9.73 3.73 -11.51
C ASP A 90 10.07 3.00 -10.20
N ILE A 91 10.46 1.73 -10.28
CA ILE A 91 10.56 0.83 -9.10
C ILE A 91 11.81 -0.06 -9.11
N ALA A 92 12.76 0.15 -10.04
CA ALA A 92 13.90 -0.76 -10.23
C ALA A 92 14.78 -0.89 -8.99
N ASP A 93 15.10 0.21 -8.32
CA ASP A 93 16.02 0.28 -7.19
C ASP A 93 15.31 0.43 -5.83
N ASP A 94 14.00 0.40 -5.83
CA ASP A 94 13.19 0.55 -4.62
C ASP A 94 13.34 -0.65 -3.67
N VAL A 95 13.04 -0.42 -2.41
CA VAL A 95 12.86 -1.47 -1.40
C VAL A 95 11.38 -1.70 -1.19
N LEU A 96 10.91 -2.93 -1.44
CA LEU A 96 9.53 -3.30 -1.12
C LEU A 96 9.43 -3.70 0.36
N ILE A 97 8.60 -2.98 1.11
CA ILE A 97 8.31 -3.27 2.52
C ILE A 97 6.87 -3.78 2.62
N LEU A 98 6.69 -4.92 3.29
CA LEU A 98 5.38 -5.52 3.53
C LEU A 98 5.12 -5.60 5.04
N ASP A 99 3.90 -5.24 5.44
CA ASP A 99 3.45 -5.33 6.84
C ASP A 99 3.30 -6.78 7.28
N GLY A 100 3.80 -7.10 8.48
CA GLY A 100 3.68 -8.41 9.11
C GLY A 100 4.14 -9.58 8.23
N ALA A 101 5.02 -9.32 7.26
CA ALA A 101 5.35 -10.28 6.24
C ALA A 101 6.12 -11.46 6.79
N VAL A 102 5.46 -12.60 6.81
CA VAL A 102 6.08 -13.90 7.08
C VAL A 102 7.11 -14.20 5.99
N PRO A 103 8.26 -14.79 6.32
CA PRO A 103 9.30 -15.14 5.34
C PRO A 103 8.79 -15.92 4.13
N SER A 104 7.78 -16.79 4.32
CA SER A 104 7.14 -17.56 3.25
C SER A 104 6.44 -16.67 2.23
N LEU A 105 5.74 -15.62 2.66
CA LEU A 105 5.07 -14.66 1.77
C LEU A 105 6.08 -13.87 0.94
N LEU A 106 7.14 -13.34 1.57
CA LEU A 106 8.22 -12.63 0.87
C LEU A 106 8.90 -13.51 -0.18
N ARG A 107 9.15 -14.78 0.17
CA ARG A 107 9.73 -15.75 -0.75
C ARG A 107 8.80 -16.04 -1.93
N ALA A 108 7.53 -16.31 -1.66
CA ALA A 108 6.53 -16.59 -2.70
C ALA A 108 6.37 -15.41 -3.66
N LEU A 109 6.27 -14.19 -3.13
CA LEU A 109 6.18 -12.98 -3.95
C LEU A 109 7.43 -12.77 -4.81
N ARG A 110 8.64 -13.00 -4.26
CA ARG A 110 9.89 -12.90 -5.00
C ARG A 110 9.97 -13.91 -6.15
N ILE A 111 9.56 -15.16 -5.91
CA ILE A 111 9.52 -16.21 -6.93
C ILE A 111 8.53 -15.80 -8.03
N ARG A 112 7.29 -15.49 -7.66
CA ARG A 112 6.22 -15.13 -8.61
C ARG A 112 6.61 -13.93 -9.48
N LEU A 113 7.15 -12.86 -8.88
CA LEU A 113 7.65 -11.70 -9.62
C LEU A 113 8.80 -12.08 -10.58
N SER A 114 9.72 -12.94 -10.14
CA SER A 114 10.84 -13.34 -11.00
C SER A 114 10.38 -14.15 -12.23
N GLU A 115 9.39 -15.03 -12.06
CA GLU A 115 8.78 -15.81 -13.13
C GLU A 115 8.07 -14.89 -14.14
N GLU A 116 7.22 -13.99 -13.66
CA GLU A 116 6.48 -13.05 -14.49
C GLU A 116 7.40 -12.07 -15.24
N CYS A 117 8.44 -11.56 -14.57
CA CYS A 117 9.42 -10.69 -15.21
C CYS A 117 10.21 -11.43 -16.29
N ARG A 118 10.59 -12.69 -16.05
CA ARG A 118 11.27 -13.51 -17.06
C ARG A 118 10.36 -13.74 -18.27
N ALA A 119 9.11 -14.12 -18.04
CA ALA A 119 8.14 -14.35 -19.11
C ALA A 119 7.88 -13.10 -19.98
N ARG A 120 8.01 -11.91 -19.39
CA ARG A 120 7.81 -10.62 -20.05
C ARG A 120 9.10 -9.94 -20.52
N GLN A 121 10.24 -10.61 -20.37
CA GLN A 121 11.57 -10.06 -20.69
C GLN A 121 11.85 -8.73 -19.96
N ARG A 122 11.36 -8.59 -18.74
CA ARG A 122 11.54 -7.43 -17.86
C ARG A 122 12.61 -7.70 -16.80
N LYS A 123 13.32 -6.65 -16.38
CA LYS A 123 14.14 -6.70 -15.18
C LYS A 123 13.21 -6.86 -13.96
N ARG A 124 13.68 -7.61 -12.96
CA ARG A 124 12.95 -7.74 -11.70
C ARG A 124 12.92 -6.39 -10.98
N PRO A 125 11.75 -5.90 -10.55
CA PRO A 125 11.64 -4.71 -9.74
C PRO A 125 12.18 -4.98 -8.33
N PHE A 126 12.51 -3.91 -7.64
CA PHE A 126 13.02 -3.84 -6.27
C PHE A 126 14.41 -4.47 -6.06
N ALA A 127 15.29 -3.67 -5.50
CA ALA A 127 16.59 -4.12 -5.01
C ALA A 127 16.44 -5.07 -3.81
N LYS A 128 15.44 -4.86 -2.96
CA LYS A 128 15.25 -5.62 -1.73
C LYS A 128 13.77 -5.80 -1.37
N PHE A 129 13.46 -6.92 -0.71
CA PHE A 129 12.16 -7.24 -0.10
C PHE A 129 12.36 -7.35 1.41
N VAL A 130 11.57 -6.64 2.18
CA VAL A 130 11.67 -6.56 3.64
C VAL A 130 10.29 -6.75 4.26
N GLY A 131 10.22 -7.56 5.32
CA GLY A 131 9.09 -7.58 6.23
C GLY A 131 9.34 -6.58 7.37
N ALA A 132 8.33 -5.84 7.78
CA ALA A 132 8.40 -4.94 8.91
C ALA A 132 7.08 -4.90 9.66
N ASP A 133 7.13 -4.43 10.90
CA ASP A 133 5.94 -4.25 11.72
C ASP A 133 5.44 -2.81 11.57
N SER A 134 4.15 -2.64 11.32
CA SER A 134 3.55 -1.32 11.06
C SER A 134 3.61 -0.37 12.26
N ASP A 135 3.75 -0.88 13.49
CA ASP A 135 3.95 -0.05 14.69
C ASP A 135 5.28 0.73 14.66
N ARG A 136 6.28 0.25 13.89
CA ARG A 136 7.63 0.81 13.77
C ARG A 136 7.95 1.41 12.39
N GLU A 137 7.03 1.31 11.46
CA GLU A 137 7.27 1.72 10.07
C GLU A 137 6.15 2.68 9.62
N ASP A 138 6.42 3.98 9.70
CA ASP A 138 5.46 5.03 9.34
C ASP A 138 4.94 4.90 7.89
N GLY A 139 5.77 4.40 6.97
CA GLY A 139 5.37 4.13 5.59
C GLY A 139 4.27 3.08 5.46
N LEU A 140 4.27 2.06 6.35
CA LEU A 140 3.21 1.05 6.40
C LEU A 140 1.92 1.63 6.98
N GLN A 141 2.01 2.48 8.00
CA GLN A 141 0.85 3.19 8.55
C GLN A 141 0.23 4.12 7.51
N LEU A 142 1.05 4.88 6.78
CA LEU A 142 0.58 5.69 5.67
C LEU A 142 -0.13 4.84 4.62
N ALA A 143 0.43 3.68 4.27
CA ALA A 143 -0.17 2.78 3.29
C ALA A 143 -1.53 2.23 3.75
N ASP A 144 -1.70 1.86 5.03
CA ASP A 144 -2.98 1.43 5.60
C ASP A 144 -4.04 2.54 5.52
N MET A 145 -3.67 3.75 5.92
CA MET A 145 -4.56 4.91 5.86
C MET A 145 -5.00 5.21 4.42
N ILE A 146 -4.07 5.19 3.47
CA ILE A 146 -4.35 5.39 2.04
C ILE A 146 -5.29 4.30 1.50
N VAL A 147 -5.04 3.03 1.82
CA VAL A 147 -5.88 1.91 1.37
C VAL A 147 -7.30 2.04 1.92
N GLY A 148 -7.46 2.44 3.18
CA GLY A 148 -8.77 2.70 3.77
C GLY A 148 -9.54 3.81 3.04
N ALA A 149 -8.88 4.91 2.70
CA ALA A 149 -9.49 6.01 1.95
C ALA A 149 -9.82 5.62 0.49
N VAL A 150 -8.97 4.82 -0.18
CA VAL A 150 -9.24 4.26 -1.51
C VAL A 150 -10.46 3.34 -1.46
N ARG A 151 -10.54 2.46 -0.45
CA ARG A 151 -11.71 1.59 -0.27
C ARG A 151 -13.00 2.39 -0.10
N GLN A 152 -13.00 3.42 0.75
CA GLN A 152 -14.17 4.27 0.93
C GLN A 152 -14.57 4.98 -0.37
N HIS A 153 -13.60 5.47 -1.13
CA HIS A 153 -13.87 6.12 -2.41
C HIS A 153 -14.51 5.17 -3.41
N VAL A 154 -13.91 3.97 -3.62
CA VAL A 154 -14.32 3.07 -4.70
C VAL A 154 -15.59 2.28 -4.33
N ILE A 155 -15.72 1.84 -3.08
CA ILE A 155 -16.81 0.94 -2.66
C ILE A 155 -17.98 1.70 -2.05
N GLU A 156 -17.70 2.75 -1.27
CA GLU A 156 -18.71 3.47 -0.50
C GLU A 156 -19.10 4.83 -1.14
N GLY A 157 -18.40 5.25 -2.20
CA GLY A 157 -18.64 6.54 -2.85
C GLY A 157 -18.16 7.75 -2.04
N HIS A 158 -17.45 7.53 -0.93
CA HIS A 158 -16.99 8.59 -0.02
C HIS A 158 -15.59 9.05 -0.38
N SER A 159 -15.47 10.15 -1.12
CA SER A 159 -14.20 10.62 -1.71
C SER A 159 -13.45 11.64 -0.87
N ARG A 160 -13.96 12.05 0.30
CA ARG A 160 -13.40 13.16 1.08
C ARG A 160 -11.91 13.02 1.35
N HIS A 161 -11.49 11.90 1.91
CA HIS A 161 -10.08 11.65 2.22
C HIS A 161 -9.27 11.35 0.96
N PHE A 162 -9.85 10.60 0.02
CA PHE A 162 -9.22 10.28 -1.26
C PHE A 162 -8.84 11.56 -2.05
N ASN A 163 -9.70 12.56 -2.07
CA ASN A 163 -9.47 13.81 -2.80
C ASN A 163 -8.23 14.58 -2.30
N THR A 164 -7.80 14.38 -1.05
CA THR A 164 -6.61 15.05 -0.51
C THR A 164 -5.31 14.58 -1.17
N PHE A 165 -5.30 13.37 -1.72
CA PHE A 165 -4.14 12.78 -2.40
C PHE A 165 -4.43 12.23 -3.80
N ALA A 166 -5.59 12.49 -4.37
CA ALA A 166 -5.98 11.97 -5.70
C ALA A 166 -4.93 12.30 -6.78
N HIS A 167 -4.34 13.49 -6.72
CA HIS A 167 -3.28 13.92 -7.64
C HIS A 167 -1.95 13.13 -7.50
N LYS A 168 -1.79 12.33 -6.45
CA LYS A 168 -0.63 11.46 -6.20
C LYS A 168 -0.89 10.02 -6.65
N VAL A 169 -2.10 9.71 -7.09
CA VAL A 169 -2.48 8.38 -7.54
C VAL A 169 -1.99 8.17 -8.96
N ALA A 170 -0.95 7.37 -9.10
CA ALA A 170 -0.36 7.02 -10.39
C ALA A 170 -1.12 5.89 -11.09
N ASP A 171 -1.78 5.01 -10.32
CA ASP A 171 -2.60 3.93 -10.86
C ASP A 171 -3.66 3.52 -9.82
N LEU A 172 -4.92 3.55 -10.23
CA LEU A 172 -6.05 2.99 -9.48
C LEU A 172 -6.75 1.98 -10.38
N TRP A 173 -6.51 0.73 -10.09
CA TRP A 173 -7.00 -0.39 -10.89
C TRP A 173 -8.18 -1.07 -10.23
N ASN A 174 -9.36 -0.96 -10.83
CA ASN A 174 -10.51 -1.79 -10.49
C ASN A 174 -10.34 -3.12 -11.23
N ALA A 175 -9.88 -4.11 -10.51
CA ALA A 175 -9.64 -5.43 -11.04
C ALA A 175 -10.95 -6.25 -11.03
N PRO A 176 -11.14 -7.08 -12.05
CA PRO A 176 -12.26 -7.98 -12.10
C PRO A 176 -12.21 -9.00 -10.98
#